data_0f1712857eaa7e47d587778b9615b019
#
_entry.id   0f1712857eaa7e47d587778b9615b019
#
_cell.length_a   1.000
_cell.length_b   1.000
_cell.length_c   1.000
_cell.angle_alpha   90.00
_cell.angle_beta   90.00
_cell.angle_gamma   90.00
#
_symmetry.space_group_name_H-M   'P 1'
#
loop_
_entity.id
_entity.type
_entity.pdbx_description
1 polymer ?
#
loop_
_entity_poly.entity_id
_entity_poly.type
_entity_poly.pdbx_seq_one_letter_code
_entity_poly.pdbx_strand_id
1 'polypeptide(L)'
;MVAWAKENAASSGLSDAPIRWIVDDCQKFVEREIRRGNHYDAIIMDPPSYGRGPKGEIWKIEDAIYPLIELCAQLLTDQPLFFLVNSYTTGLQPAVLHYMISTALKGYPGSVAAEEIGLPVSCNGLTLPCGASGRFAGQDLPTSL
;
A
#
# COMPACT_ATOMS: atom_id res chain seq x y z
N MET A 1 3.60 8.67 -14.73
CA MET A 1 3.65 8.64 -13.24
C MET A 1 5.07 8.74 -12.69
N VAL A 2 6.01 7.83 -12.97
CA VAL A 2 7.38 7.87 -12.37
C VAL A 2 8.16 9.17 -12.69
N ALA A 3 8.06 9.73 -13.90
CA ALA A 3 8.68 11.04 -14.22
C ALA A 3 8.14 12.13 -13.32
N TRP A 4 6.82 12.19 -13.14
CA TRP A 4 6.18 13.16 -12.26
C TRP A 4 6.55 12.96 -10.78
N ALA A 5 6.68 11.70 -10.34
CA ALA A 5 7.15 11.41 -8.98
C ALA A 5 8.58 11.94 -8.75
N LYS A 6 9.46 11.88 -9.77
CA LYS A 6 10.81 12.50 -9.70
C LYS A 6 10.75 14.02 -9.58
N GLU A 7 9.85 14.67 -10.33
CA GLU A 7 9.63 16.12 -10.26
C GLU A 7 9.13 16.51 -8.86
N ASN A 8 8.19 15.73 -8.30
CA ASN A 8 7.68 15.96 -6.95
C ASN A 8 8.77 15.79 -5.88
N ALA A 9 9.62 14.77 -6.01
CA ALA A 9 10.76 14.58 -5.11
C ALA A 9 11.73 15.76 -5.17
N ALA A 10 12.04 16.24 -6.38
CA ALA A 10 12.89 17.42 -6.55
C ALA A 10 12.27 18.67 -5.92
N SER A 11 10.98 18.92 -6.14
CA SER A 11 10.23 20.03 -5.55
C SER A 11 10.14 19.95 -4.01
N SER A 12 10.29 18.75 -3.46
CA SER A 12 10.30 18.50 -2.01
C SER A 12 11.70 18.50 -1.39
N GLY A 13 12.74 18.90 -2.15
CA GLY A 13 14.13 18.91 -1.67
C GLY A 13 14.76 17.53 -1.57
N LEU A 14 14.20 16.52 -2.24
CA LEU A 14 14.65 15.13 -2.19
C LEU A 14 15.40 14.70 -3.45
N SER A 15 15.98 15.65 -4.20
CA SER A 15 16.72 15.33 -5.45
C SER A 15 17.87 14.37 -5.23
N ASP A 16 18.57 14.50 -4.10
CA ASP A 16 19.75 13.71 -3.76
C ASP A 16 19.44 12.52 -2.84
N ALA A 17 18.15 12.30 -2.53
CA ALA A 17 17.73 11.16 -1.73
C ALA A 17 17.96 9.84 -2.49
N PRO A 18 18.32 8.74 -1.81
CA PRO A 18 18.59 7.45 -2.44
C PRO A 18 17.32 6.75 -2.90
N ILE A 19 16.55 7.38 -3.79
CA ILE A 19 15.29 6.88 -4.31
C ILE A 19 15.54 6.08 -5.61
N ARG A 20 15.15 4.82 -5.61
CA ARG A 20 15.20 3.96 -6.78
C ARG A 20 13.88 4.01 -7.54
N TRP A 21 13.89 4.62 -8.71
CA TRP A 21 12.72 4.77 -9.57
C TRP A 21 12.59 3.59 -10.52
N ILE A 22 11.48 2.85 -10.44
CA ILE A 22 11.28 1.64 -11.23
C ILE A 22 9.91 1.74 -11.94
N VAL A 23 9.91 1.47 -13.24
CA VAL A 23 8.70 1.31 -14.06
C VAL A 23 8.59 -0.17 -14.39
N ASP A 24 7.70 -0.88 -13.73
CA ASP A 24 7.55 -2.33 -13.85
C ASP A 24 6.14 -2.78 -13.47
N ASP A 25 5.83 -4.03 -13.78
CA ASP A 25 4.70 -4.76 -13.24
C ASP A 25 5.00 -5.08 -11.75
N CYS A 26 4.17 -4.57 -10.85
CA CYS A 26 4.41 -4.69 -9.41
C CYS A 26 4.50 -6.15 -8.95
N GLN A 27 3.59 -7.00 -9.41
CA GLN A 27 3.60 -8.42 -9.02
C GLN A 27 4.91 -9.10 -9.47
N LYS A 28 5.31 -8.93 -10.72
CA LYS A 28 6.55 -9.50 -11.24
C LYS A 28 7.80 -8.93 -10.55
N PHE A 29 7.76 -7.65 -10.19
CA PHE A 29 8.83 -7.04 -9.40
C PHE A 29 8.95 -7.73 -8.04
N VAL A 30 7.85 -7.85 -7.29
CA VAL A 30 7.81 -8.50 -5.97
C VAL A 30 8.29 -9.94 -6.05
N GLU A 31 7.80 -10.73 -7.01
CA GLU A 31 8.26 -12.11 -7.23
C GLU A 31 9.77 -12.21 -7.49
N ARG A 32 10.36 -11.24 -8.21
CA ARG A 32 11.81 -11.20 -8.42
C ARG A 32 12.58 -10.84 -7.16
N GLU A 33 12.07 -9.91 -6.36
CA GLU A 33 12.71 -9.52 -5.10
C GLU A 33 12.66 -10.67 -4.08
N ILE A 34 11.57 -11.42 -4.01
CA ILE A 34 11.48 -12.66 -3.20
C ILE A 34 12.55 -13.67 -3.63
N ARG A 35 12.68 -13.94 -4.95
CA ARG A 35 13.70 -14.87 -5.46
C ARG A 35 15.14 -14.41 -5.20
N ARG A 36 15.36 -13.11 -5.04
CA ARG A 36 16.66 -12.51 -4.70
C ARG A 36 16.95 -12.52 -3.21
N GLY A 37 15.96 -12.83 -2.38
CA GLY A 37 16.07 -12.76 -0.93
C GLY A 37 16.15 -11.32 -0.40
N ASN A 38 15.63 -10.34 -1.13
CA ASN A 38 15.58 -8.96 -0.68
C ASN A 38 14.39 -8.78 0.29
N HIS A 39 14.61 -7.99 1.34
CA HIS A 39 13.57 -7.64 2.32
C HIS A 39 13.50 -6.13 2.50
N TYR A 40 12.33 -5.65 2.96
CA TYR A 40 12.01 -4.25 3.14
C TYR A 40 11.38 -4.03 4.52
N ASP A 41 11.72 -2.91 5.14
CA ASP A 41 11.19 -2.57 6.48
C ASP A 41 9.77 -2.03 6.42
N ALA A 42 9.35 -1.48 5.28
CA ALA A 42 8.01 -0.97 5.10
C ALA A 42 7.53 -1.09 3.65
N ILE A 43 6.21 -1.22 3.48
CA ILE A 43 5.56 -1.25 2.17
C ILE A 43 4.35 -0.31 2.18
N ILE A 44 4.22 0.49 1.13
CA ILE A 44 3.03 1.31 0.87
C ILE A 44 2.43 0.87 -0.46
N MET A 45 1.13 0.63 -0.49
CA MET A 45 0.38 0.20 -1.66
C MET A 45 -0.83 1.11 -1.89
N ASP A 46 -0.99 1.54 -3.13
CA ASP A 46 -2.17 2.27 -3.61
C ASP A 46 -2.59 1.68 -4.97
N PRO A 47 -3.10 0.44 -4.99
CA PRO A 47 -3.46 -0.24 -6.22
C PRO A 47 -4.70 0.38 -6.86
N PRO A 48 -4.76 0.46 -8.21
CA PRO A 48 -5.93 0.97 -8.89
C PRO A 48 -7.12 0.01 -8.75
N SER A 49 -8.35 0.54 -8.82
CA SER A 49 -9.57 -0.28 -8.80
C SER A 49 -9.64 -1.22 -9.99
N TYR A 50 -9.19 -0.75 -11.16
CA TYR A 50 -9.17 -1.49 -12.41
C TYR A 50 -7.95 -1.09 -13.25
N GLY A 51 -7.38 -2.03 -13.97
CA GLY A 51 -6.28 -1.77 -14.90
C GLY A 51 -6.21 -2.80 -16.02
N ARG A 52 -5.55 -2.41 -17.12
CA ARG A 52 -5.18 -3.31 -18.21
C ARG A 52 -3.68 -3.28 -18.44
N GLY A 53 -3.08 -4.44 -18.48
CA GLY A 53 -1.69 -4.61 -18.85
C GLY A 53 -1.48 -4.52 -20.37
N PRO A 54 -0.24 -4.35 -20.82
CA PRO A 54 0.09 -4.19 -22.25
C PRO A 54 -0.21 -5.42 -23.11
N LYS A 55 -0.40 -6.59 -22.51
CA LYS A 55 -0.73 -7.83 -23.19
C LYS A 55 -2.21 -8.21 -23.03
N GLY A 56 -3.04 -7.28 -22.53
CA GLY A 56 -4.47 -7.50 -22.30
C GLY A 56 -4.80 -8.12 -20.94
N GLU A 57 -3.85 -8.26 -20.04
CA GLU A 57 -4.10 -8.70 -18.67
C GLU A 57 -5.07 -7.73 -17.99
N ILE A 58 -6.00 -8.28 -17.23
CA ILE A 58 -6.99 -7.49 -16.51
C ILE A 58 -6.68 -7.56 -15.02
N TRP A 59 -6.51 -6.38 -14.43
CA TRP A 59 -6.48 -6.19 -12.98
C TRP A 59 -7.87 -5.73 -12.52
N LYS A 60 -8.41 -6.42 -11.53
CA LYS A 60 -9.57 -6.00 -10.75
C LYS A 60 -9.21 -6.13 -9.29
N ILE A 61 -9.41 -5.06 -8.53
CA ILE A 61 -8.97 -5.01 -7.13
C ILE A 61 -9.65 -6.09 -6.28
N GLU A 62 -10.93 -6.32 -6.50
CA GLU A 62 -11.72 -7.32 -5.77
C GLU A 62 -11.19 -8.74 -5.90
N ASP A 63 -10.56 -9.06 -7.01
CA ASP A 63 -10.00 -10.39 -7.30
C ASP A 63 -8.53 -10.51 -6.90
N ALA A 64 -7.79 -9.40 -6.94
CA ALA A 64 -6.33 -9.43 -6.95
C ALA A 64 -5.66 -8.78 -5.73
N ILE A 65 -6.38 -7.99 -4.92
CA ILE A 65 -5.77 -7.26 -3.80
C ILE A 65 -5.23 -8.18 -2.71
N TYR A 66 -5.99 -9.18 -2.30
CA TYR A 66 -5.56 -10.08 -1.23
C TYR A 66 -4.33 -10.92 -1.62
N PRO A 67 -4.31 -11.59 -2.80
CA PRO A 67 -3.09 -12.24 -3.28
C PRO A 67 -1.87 -11.32 -3.37
N LEU A 68 -2.06 -10.05 -3.75
CA LEU A 68 -0.96 -9.09 -3.80
C LEU A 68 -0.45 -8.72 -2.40
N ILE A 69 -1.35 -8.55 -1.43
CA ILE A 69 -0.98 -8.32 -0.01
C ILE A 69 -0.16 -9.50 0.51
N GLU A 70 -0.62 -10.74 0.30
CA GLU A 70 0.11 -11.95 0.75
C GLU A 70 1.48 -12.07 0.08
N LEU A 71 1.57 -11.74 -1.21
CA LEU A 71 2.84 -11.76 -1.94
C LEU A 71 3.81 -10.70 -1.40
N CYS A 72 3.34 -9.47 -1.21
CA CYS A 72 4.14 -8.37 -0.67
C CYS A 72 4.58 -8.62 0.78
N ALA A 73 3.74 -9.25 1.60
CA ALA A 73 4.08 -9.57 2.98
C ALA A 73 5.36 -10.45 3.09
N GLN A 74 5.65 -11.27 2.08
CA GLN A 74 6.86 -12.10 2.05
C GLN A 74 8.15 -11.28 1.88
N LEU A 75 8.04 -10.01 1.50
CA LEU A 75 9.19 -9.11 1.38
C LEU A 75 9.52 -8.36 2.67
N LEU A 76 8.69 -8.47 3.71
CA LEU A 76 8.95 -7.77 4.96
C LEU A 76 10.13 -8.40 5.70
N THR A 77 10.89 -7.55 6.40
CA THR A 77 11.88 -7.99 7.39
C THR A 77 11.16 -8.63 8.59
N ASP A 78 11.90 -9.34 9.45
CA ASP A 78 11.32 -9.98 10.64
C ASP A 78 10.69 -8.98 11.64
N GLN A 79 11.12 -7.72 11.60
CA GLN A 79 10.59 -6.62 12.42
C GLN A 79 10.24 -5.43 11.53
N PRO A 80 9.17 -5.54 10.75
CA PRO A 80 8.80 -4.48 9.84
C PRO A 80 8.28 -3.25 10.59
N LEU A 81 8.54 -2.07 10.03
CA LEU A 81 8.01 -0.83 10.58
C LEU A 81 6.51 -0.72 10.34
N PHE A 82 6.09 -0.83 9.09
CA PHE A 82 4.67 -0.77 8.74
C PHE A 82 4.36 -1.41 7.37
N PHE A 83 3.07 -1.70 7.17
CA PHE A 83 2.50 -2.08 5.88
C PHE A 83 1.20 -1.30 5.67
N LEU A 84 1.14 -0.46 4.66
CA LEU A 84 0.02 0.44 4.39
C LEU A 84 -0.65 0.10 3.06
N VAL A 85 -1.97 -0.02 3.06
CA VAL A 85 -2.79 -0.24 1.86
C VAL A 85 -3.89 0.81 1.82
N ASN A 86 -3.89 1.61 0.76
CA ASN A 86 -4.98 2.54 0.46
C ASN A 86 -5.88 1.97 -0.63
N SER A 87 -7.15 2.30 -0.58
CA SER A 87 -8.11 1.99 -1.63
C SER A 87 -9.15 3.10 -1.76
N TYR A 88 -9.36 3.51 -2.99
CA TYR A 88 -10.42 4.46 -3.37
C TYR A 88 -11.56 3.76 -4.13
N THR A 89 -11.63 2.43 -3.99
CA THR A 89 -12.63 1.60 -4.66
C THR A 89 -13.91 1.54 -3.84
N THR A 90 -15.03 1.91 -4.45
CA THR A 90 -16.35 1.76 -3.84
C THR A 90 -16.61 0.30 -3.48
N GLY A 91 -17.00 0.05 -2.23
CA GLY A 91 -17.32 -1.30 -1.73
C GLY A 91 -16.16 -2.02 -1.05
N LEU A 92 -14.92 -1.56 -1.17
CA LEU A 92 -13.81 -2.07 -0.37
C LEU A 92 -13.73 -1.31 0.96
N GLN A 93 -14.43 -1.84 1.96
CA GLN A 93 -14.58 -1.20 3.26
C GLN A 93 -13.34 -1.38 4.15
N PRO A 94 -13.12 -0.47 5.14
CA PRO A 94 -12.01 -0.58 6.10
C PRO A 94 -11.94 -1.94 6.80
N ALA A 95 -13.07 -2.48 7.22
CA ALA A 95 -13.13 -3.79 7.88
C ALA A 95 -12.58 -4.93 7.01
N VAL A 96 -12.75 -4.85 5.68
CA VAL A 96 -12.21 -5.84 4.73
C VAL A 96 -10.69 -5.69 4.63
N LEU A 97 -10.17 -4.46 4.54
CA LEU A 97 -8.73 -4.19 4.57
C LEU A 97 -8.10 -4.70 5.87
N HIS A 98 -8.74 -4.39 7.01
CA HIS A 98 -8.28 -4.87 8.32
C HIS A 98 -8.17 -6.40 8.34
N TYR A 99 -9.21 -7.10 7.86
CA TYR A 99 -9.22 -8.56 7.83
C TYR A 99 -8.10 -9.14 6.96
N MET A 100 -7.94 -8.62 5.74
CA MET A 100 -6.91 -9.08 4.81
C MET A 100 -5.50 -8.87 5.36
N ILE A 101 -5.22 -7.67 5.87
CA ILE A 101 -3.89 -7.33 6.42
C ILE A 101 -3.62 -8.17 7.67
N SER A 102 -4.58 -8.29 8.59
CA SER A 102 -4.43 -9.11 9.79
C SER A 102 -4.16 -10.57 9.47
N THR A 103 -4.79 -11.09 8.42
CA THR A 103 -4.59 -12.49 7.99
C THR A 103 -3.22 -12.68 7.35
N ALA A 104 -2.83 -11.80 6.44
CA ALA A 104 -1.56 -11.91 5.73
C ALA A 104 -0.34 -11.69 6.65
N LEU A 105 -0.48 -10.79 7.63
CA LEU A 105 0.61 -10.40 8.53
C LEU A 105 0.53 -11.02 9.94
N LYS A 106 -0.28 -12.06 10.14
CA LYS A 106 -0.49 -12.70 11.46
C LYS A 106 0.78 -13.21 12.15
N GLY A 107 1.85 -13.41 11.39
CA GLY A 107 3.15 -13.89 11.92
C GLY A 107 4.07 -12.77 12.40
N TYR A 108 3.73 -11.51 12.14
CA TYR A 108 4.56 -10.37 12.49
C TYR A 108 4.12 -9.72 13.80
N PRO A 109 5.07 -9.27 14.64
CA PRO A 109 4.75 -8.58 15.89
C PRO A 109 4.27 -7.15 15.58
N GLY A 110 3.04 -6.83 15.95
CA GLY A 110 2.44 -5.52 15.69
C GLY A 110 0.93 -5.53 15.78
N SER A 111 0.31 -4.48 15.28
CA SER A 111 -1.14 -4.30 15.30
C SER A 111 -1.67 -3.77 13.98
N VAL A 112 -2.93 -4.06 13.68
CA VAL A 112 -3.61 -3.60 12.47
C VAL A 112 -4.72 -2.63 12.84
N ALA A 113 -4.80 -1.51 12.12
CA ALA A 113 -5.91 -0.57 12.16
C ALA A 113 -6.40 -0.31 10.73
N ALA A 114 -7.67 0.00 10.57
CA ALA A 114 -8.22 0.44 9.29
C ALA A 114 -9.37 1.41 9.51
N GLU A 115 -9.43 2.43 8.67
CA GLU A 115 -10.44 3.50 8.76
C GLU A 115 -10.81 4.08 7.39
N GLU A 116 -11.90 4.83 7.35
CA GLU A 116 -12.24 5.62 6.17
C GLU A 116 -11.30 6.82 6.05
N ILE A 117 -10.92 7.12 4.81
CA ILE A 117 -10.19 8.34 4.46
C ILE A 117 -11.19 9.35 3.92
N GLY A 118 -11.08 10.59 4.38
CA GLY A 118 -11.93 11.66 3.87
C GLY A 118 -11.25 13.01 3.84
N LEU A 119 -11.80 13.90 3.03
CA LEU A 119 -11.36 15.28 2.92
C LEU A 119 -12.27 16.17 3.78
N PRO A 120 -11.71 17.02 4.65
CA PRO A 120 -12.51 17.96 5.42
C PRO A 120 -13.15 19.01 4.49
N VAL A 121 -14.45 19.23 4.66
CA VAL A 121 -15.22 20.19 3.88
C VAL A 121 -15.34 21.49 4.67
N SER A 122 -14.65 22.53 4.24
CA SER A 122 -14.54 23.80 4.99
C SER A 122 -15.87 24.56 5.14
N CYS A 123 -16.82 24.41 4.20
CA CYS A 123 -18.08 25.16 4.22
C CYS A 123 -19.15 24.60 5.16
N ASN A 124 -19.06 23.34 5.59
CA ASN A 124 -20.10 22.70 6.42
C ASN A 124 -19.56 21.86 7.60
N GLY A 125 -18.24 21.76 7.75
CA GLY A 125 -17.59 20.99 8.81
C GLY A 125 -17.74 19.47 8.69
N LEU A 126 -18.26 18.95 7.57
CA LEU A 126 -18.38 17.52 7.30
C LEU A 126 -17.09 16.99 6.66
N THR A 127 -17.02 15.68 6.52
CA THR A 127 -15.93 14.99 5.80
C THR A 127 -16.49 14.36 4.54
N LEU A 128 -15.89 14.67 3.40
CA LEU A 128 -16.19 14.00 2.13
C LEU A 128 -15.48 12.65 2.11
N PRO A 129 -16.20 11.51 2.13
CA PRO A 129 -15.57 10.20 2.06
C PRO A 129 -14.81 10.01 0.74
N CYS A 130 -13.58 9.55 0.79
CA CYS A 130 -12.73 9.37 -0.39
C CYS A 130 -12.32 7.91 -0.61
N GLY A 131 -12.20 7.12 0.46
CA GLY A 131 -11.72 5.75 0.40
C GLY A 131 -11.47 5.15 1.76
N ALA A 132 -10.64 4.14 1.81
CA ALA A 132 -10.24 3.44 3.02
C ALA A 132 -8.73 3.25 3.07
N SER A 133 -8.19 3.26 4.28
CA SER A 133 -6.80 2.93 4.57
C SER A 133 -6.73 1.80 5.59
N GLY A 134 -5.89 0.79 5.32
CA GLY A 134 -5.54 -0.24 6.27
C GLY A 134 -4.05 -0.21 6.55
N ARG A 135 -3.66 -0.25 7.83
CA ARG A 135 -2.27 -0.19 8.25
C ARG A 135 -1.95 -1.27 9.28
N PHE A 136 -0.91 -2.04 9.00
CA PHE A 136 -0.15 -2.75 10.03
C PHE A 136 0.94 -1.82 10.55
N ALA A 137 1.10 -1.73 11.85
CA ALA A 137 2.21 -1.04 12.53
C ALA A 137 3.00 -2.07 13.33
N GLY A 138 4.33 -2.10 13.14
CA GLY A 138 5.23 -2.88 13.96
C GLY A 138 5.23 -2.42 15.43
N GLN A 139 5.81 -3.21 16.31
CA GLN A 139 5.75 -2.97 17.77
C GLN A 139 6.23 -1.58 18.21
N ASP A 140 7.19 -1.00 17.49
CA ASP A 140 7.81 0.28 17.85
C ASP A 140 7.09 1.50 17.24
N LEU A 141 5.99 1.30 16.50
CA LEU A 141 5.23 2.38 15.89
C LEU A 141 3.87 2.57 16.57
N PRO A 142 3.43 3.84 16.76
CA PRO A 142 2.10 4.10 17.30
C PRO A 142 1.00 3.59 16.36
N THR A 143 -0.04 2.99 16.92
CA THR A 143 -1.20 2.45 16.19
C THR A 143 -2.18 3.52 15.71
N SER A 144 -2.12 4.74 16.27
CA SER A 144 -2.93 5.88 15.83
C SER A 144 -2.42 6.42 14.50
N LEU A 145 -3.29 6.50 13.53
CA LEU A 145 -3.09 7.22 12.27
C LEU A 145 -3.19 8.73 12.46
#